data_a106fecdd737ee8f44401209554a65f4
#
_entry.id   a106fecdd737ee8f44401209554a65f4
#
_cell.length_a   1.000
_cell.length_b   1.000
_cell.length_c   1.000
_cell.angle_alpha   90.00
_cell.angle_beta   90.00
_cell.angle_gamma   90.00
#
_symmetry.space_group_name_H-M   'P 1'
#
loop_
_entity.id
_entity.type
_entity.pdbx_description
1 polymer ?
#
loop_
_entity_poly.entity_id
_entity_poly.type
_entity_poly.pdbx_seq_one_letter_code
_entity_poly.pdbx_strand_id
1 'polypeptide(L)'
;MLELLLFALKDLKMALKSQDSDLLVGLGNAEDIVLKLVKEVQAGLIFTEEEVEYRLRNVVANVESSLSNGSFSWGSSPKIVAWSAPLYDYKNLKEVSTSHDQFLKTKLPMATPLAAATLPALNLGLDTGSVPTLEELKGFLKDSRTPEDNWVLLKNTSARSILKKMLSQKKIKSNTTLSTTSDDNIEDITMDSGTSGRKIINSMFASENSLEVRGGTDITLDALAAYLRYLEGTGNASWQELHDKVRLAETRDGASFYTLFGPAIQLGVISRRKAYNDTIQYEKDRNAGFLSPFGYSTPTVKAAVDAICLMEWYWLLALKSQVSAEGNYPTRIWRWKGYLVQYTFVGNEGPAVLLVHGFGAFLEHFRDNIENIADMGHQVWAITLVGFGKSEKPNVNYSELFWSELLRDFIVDVVREPVHLVGNSIGGYICAVAAGLWPSLAKSLVLLNSAGSIVPNYSFVPLSEERRTSWLSRLQAQLLLLFLRSRVEGILKEYYPTRTERVDKPLVDQIIRASYDPGAVTVLESVFNFNLAIPLNFLFDSFGGKILVIQGMKDPLTKSEASVTMLREHCSKVQIRELNAGHAPHDEVPDEVNTLLCEWMKQIEVKPALEKTKAI
;
A
#
# COMPACT_ATOMS: atom_id res chain seq x y z
N MET A 1 -7.51 11.56 5.59
CA MET A 1 -8.42 10.41 5.39
C MET A 1 -9.56 10.42 6.42
N LEU A 2 -9.30 10.42 7.75
CA LEU A 2 -10.37 10.47 8.77
C LEU A 2 -11.26 11.70 8.64
N GLU A 3 -10.69 12.87 8.43
CA GLU A 3 -11.46 14.10 8.21
C GLU A 3 -12.35 14.00 6.96
N LEU A 4 -11.81 13.50 5.84
CA LEU A 4 -12.59 13.29 4.62
C LEU A 4 -13.75 12.30 4.86
N LEU A 5 -13.52 11.23 5.62
CA LEU A 5 -14.56 10.27 6.00
C LEU A 5 -15.66 10.96 6.84
N LEU A 6 -15.29 11.75 7.84
CA LEU A 6 -16.26 12.47 8.68
C LEU A 6 -17.10 13.47 7.89
N PHE A 7 -16.47 14.18 6.94
CA PHE A 7 -17.21 15.06 6.03
C PHE A 7 -18.17 14.29 5.13
N ALA A 8 -17.71 13.17 4.56
CA ALA A 8 -18.55 12.31 3.71
C ALA A 8 -19.76 11.76 4.49
N LEU A 9 -19.57 11.33 5.75
CA LEU A 9 -20.66 10.85 6.60
C LEU A 9 -21.66 11.97 6.96
N LYS A 10 -21.17 13.18 7.26
CA LYS A 10 -22.04 14.34 7.53
C LYS A 10 -22.85 14.72 6.29
N ASP A 11 -22.20 14.78 5.12
CA ASP A 11 -22.83 15.07 3.83
C ASP A 11 -23.92 14.04 3.52
N LEU A 12 -23.60 12.75 3.63
CA LEU A 12 -24.56 11.67 3.43
C LEU A 12 -25.74 11.75 4.40
N LYS A 13 -25.48 12.01 5.69
CA LYS A 13 -26.54 12.14 6.70
C LYS A 13 -27.47 13.32 6.39
N MET A 14 -26.94 14.45 5.94
CA MET A 14 -27.74 15.62 5.52
C MET A 14 -28.55 15.30 4.26
N ALA A 15 -27.96 14.65 3.26
CA ALA A 15 -28.63 14.26 2.04
C ALA A 15 -29.78 13.28 2.29
N LEU A 16 -29.61 12.30 3.18
CA LEU A 16 -30.65 11.37 3.58
C LEU A 16 -31.79 12.08 4.34
N LYS A 17 -31.47 13.00 5.25
CA LYS A 17 -32.48 13.78 5.97
C LYS A 17 -33.33 14.66 5.06
N SER A 18 -32.76 15.19 3.98
CA SER A 18 -33.53 15.97 2.99
C SER A 18 -34.56 15.14 2.22
N GLN A 19 -34.50 13.79 2.34
CA GLN A 19 -35.41 12.83 1.72
C GLN A 19 -36.26 12.08 2.77
N ASP A 20 -36.47 12.68 3.97
CA ASP A 20 -37.21 12.09 5.08
C ASP A 20 -36.65 10.72 5.54
N SER A 21 -35.34 10.50 5.34
CA SER A 21 -34.60 9.34 5.82
C SER A 21 -33.46 9.77 6.74
N ASP A 22 -32.63 8.86 7.23
CA ASP A 22 -31.48 9.21 8.06
C ASP A 22 -30.35 8.17 7.92
N LEU A 23 -29.15 8.53 8.39
CA LEU A 23 -27.99 7.67 8.55
C LEU A 23 -27.85 7.29 10.02
N LEU A 24 -27.94 6.00 10.34
CA LEU A 24 -27.63 5.50 11.68
C LEU A 24 -26.11 5.36 11.82
N VAL A 25 -25.58 5.94 12.90
CA VAL A 25 -24.14 5.88 13.22
C VAL A 25 -23.96 5.13 14.53
N GLY A 26 -23.29 3.98 14.47
CA GLY A 26 -22.93 3.16 15.63
C GLY A 26 -21.41 3.09 15.83
N LEU A 27 -20.97 3.09 17.08
CA LEU A 27 -19.57 2.90 17.48
C LEU A 27 -19.42 1.61 18.28
N GLY A 28 -18.52 0.72 17.87
CA GLY A 28 -18.28 -0.57 18.51
C GLY A 28 -18.05 -1.69 17.51
N ASN A 29 -18.22 -2.93 17.97
CA ASN A 29 -18.12 -4.10 17.11
C ASN A 29 -19.32 -4.15 16.15
N ALA A 30 -19.06 -4.35 14.87
CA ALA A 30 -20.10 -4.37 13.84
C ALA A 30 -21.13 -5.49 14.06
N GLU A 31 -20.65 -6.67 14.48
CA GLU A 31 -21.49 -7.82 14.79
C GLU A 31 -22.51 -7.55 15.89
N ASP A 32 -22.12 -6.85 16.97
CA ASP A 32 -23.01 -6.53 18.08
C ASP A 32 -24.03 -5.46 17.69
N ILE A 33 -23.55 -4.41 17.00
CA ILE A 33 -24.39 -3.28 16.58
C ILE A 33 -25.43 -3.75 15.57
N VAL A 34 -25.01 -4.51 14.55
CA VAL A 34 -25.91 -4.98 13.50
C VAL A 34 -26.92 -5.98 14.07
N LEU A 35 -26.48 -6.92 14.91
CA LEU A 35 -27.38 -7.88 15.55
C LEU A 35 -28.45 -7.17 16.42
N LYS A 36 -28.07 -6.15 17.20
CA LYS A 36 -29.00 -5.34 17.98
C LYS A 36 -30.00 -4.62 17.09
N LEU A 37 -29.51 -3.93 16.07
CA LEU A 37 -30.34 -3.17 15.13
C LEU A 37 -31.33 -4.08 14.39
N VAL A 38 -30.88 -5.22 13.89
CA VAL A 38 -31.72 -6.21 13.21
C VAL A 38 -32.86 -6.69 14.09
N LYS A 39 -32.61 -6.95 15.39
CA LYS A 39 -33.66 -7.32 16.36
C LYS A 39 -34.65 -6.18 16.61
N GLU A 40 -34.17 -4.95 16.67
CA GLU A 40 -34.99 -3.76 16.92
C GLU A 40 -35.94 -3.46 15.75
N VAL A 41 -35.44 -3.51 14.51
CA VAL A 41 -36.22 -3.21 13.30
C VAL A 41 -36.85 -4.45 12.65
N GLN A 42 -36.59 -5.67 13.17
CA GLN A 42 -37.05 -6.94 12.63
C GLN A 42 -36.67 -7.14 11.13
N ALA A 43 -35.43 -6.77 10.78
CA ALA A 43 -34.97 -6.84 9.41
C ALA A 43 -34.85 -8.30 8.92
N GLY A 44 -35.43 -8.60 7.77
CA GLY A 44 -35.27 -9.90 7.09
C GLY A 44 -34.11 -9.97 6.10
N LEU A 45 -33.66 -8.79 5.62
CA LEU A 45 -32.58 -8.65 4.64
C LEU A 45 -31.64 -7.53 5.06
N ILE A 46 -30.35 -7.76 4.83
CA ILE A 46 -29.28 -6.78 5.02
C ILE A 46 -28.51 -6.68 3.70
N PHE A 47 -28.45 -5.48 3.15
CA PHE A 47 -27.63 -5.23 1.95
C PHE A 47 -26.28 -4.66 2.35
N THR A 48 -25.21 -5.22 1.80
CA THR A 48 -23.83 -4.72 1.97
C THR A 48 -23.14 -4.61 0.63
N GLU A 49 -22.23 -3.66 0.49
CA GLU A 49 -21.41 -3.58 -0.71
C GLU A 49 -20.37 -4.71 -0.73
N GLU A 50 -20.13 -5.27 -1.92
CA GLU A 50 -19.13 -6.31 -2.13
C GLU A 50 -17.72 -5.69 -1.98
N GLU A 51 -16.90 -6.24 -1.08
CA GLU A 51 -15.60 -5.71 -0.74
C GLU A 51 -14.48 -6.73 -1.09
N VAL A 52 -13.33 -6.23 -1.50
CA VAL A 52 -12.15 -7.04 -1.83
C VAL A 52 -11.12 -7.05 -0.72
N GLU A 53 -11.11 -6.07 0.17
CA GLU A 53 -10.18 -6.02 1.29
C GLU A 53 -10.49 -7.10 2.33
N TYR A 54 -9.50 -7.93 2.64
CA TYR A 54 -9.66 -9.09 3.53
C TYR A 54 -10.26 -8.74 4.89
N ARG A 55 -9.81 -7.62 5.50
CA ARG A 55 -10.29 -7.19 6.82
C ARG A 55 -11.77 -6.81 6.81
N LEU A 56 -12.21 -6.08 5.79
CA LEU A 56 -13.61 -5.68 5.67
C LEU A 56 -14.51 -6.89 5.34
N ARG A 57 -14.01 -7.83 4.55
CA ARG A 57 -14.71 -9.11 4.31
C ARG A 57 -14.89 -9.91 5.60
N ASN A 58 -13.88 -9.93 6.47
CA ASN A 58 -14.00 -10.59 7.77
C ASN A 58 -15.05 -9.92 8.67
N VAL A 59 -15.18 -8.60 8.63
CA VAL A 59 -16.26 -7.91 9.35
C VAL A 59 -17.63 -8.41 8.88
N VAL A 60 -17.85 -8.51 7.56
CA VAL A 60 -19.10 -9.05 7.01
C VAL A 60 -19.32 -10.50 7.41
N ALA A 61 -18.28 -11.35 7.34
CA ALA A 61 -18.35 -12.75 7.75
C ALA A 61 -18.67 -12.93 9.25
N ASN A 62 -18.08 -12.09 10.11
CA ASN A 62 -18.40 -12.08 11.55
C ASN A 62 -19.84 -11.69 11.82
N VAL A 63 -20.36 -10.66 11.12
CA VAL A 63 -21.77 -10.27 11.19
C VAL A 63 -22.67 -11.42 10.75
N GLU A 64 -22.35 -12.09 9.63
CA GLU A 64 -23.13 -13.23 9.12
C GLU A 64 -23.13 -14.39 10.12
N SER A 65 -22.00 -14.70 10.72
CA SER A 65 -21.88 -15.73 11.78
C SER A 65 -22.72 -15.36 13.01
N SER A 66 -22.65 -14.10 13.45
CA SER A 66 -23.41 -13.61 14.60
C SER A 66 -24.93 -13.67 14.35
N LEU A 67 -25.36 -13.32 13.13
CA LEU A 67 -26.77 -13.43 12.74
C LEU A 67 -27.24 -14.88 12.64
N SER A 68 -26.41 -15.78 12.12
CA SER A 68 -26.75 -17.22 12.00
C SER A 68 -26.90 -17.90 13.35
N ASN A 69 -26.10 -17.48 14.35
CA ASN A 69 -26.15 -17.98 15.72
C ASN A 69 -27.19 -17.26 16.61
N GLY A 70 -27.77 -16.17 16.11
CA GLY A 70 -28.75 -15.36 16.82
C GLY A 70 -30.13 -16.01 16.87
N SER A 71 -30.86 -15.85 17.97
CA SER A 71 -32.29 -16.19 18.04
C SER A 71 -33.16 -14.97 17.71
N PHE A 72 -34.14 -15.17 16.84
CA PHE A 72 -35.04 -14.12 16.38
C PHE A 72 -36.53 -14.50 16.67
N SER A 73 -37.33 -13.54 17.15
CA SER A 73 -38.73 -13.76 17.52
C SER A 73 -39.61 -14.14 16.35
N TRP A 74 -39.19 -13.87 15.12
CA TRP A 74 -39.89 -14.20 13.87
C TRP A 74 -39.44 -15.53 13.22
N GLY A 75 -38.54 -16.28 13.87
CA GLY A 75 -38.22 -17.66 13.53
C GLY A 75 -37.20 -17.90 12.41
N SER A 76 -36.76 -16.88 11.68
CA SER A 76 -35.73 -17.01 10.61
C SER A 76 -34.62 -16.00 10.76
N SER A 77 -33.37 -16.42 10.52
CA SER A 77 -32.24 -15.52 10.49
C SER A 77 -32.30 -14.57 9.26
N PRO A 78 -31.92 -13.30 9.43
CA PRO A 78 -31.78 -12.37 8.31
C PRO A 78 -30.73 -12.85 7.32
N LYS A 79 -30.93 -12.52 6.05
CA LYS A 79 -29.96 -12.83 5.00
C LYS A 79 -29.13 -11.60 4.67
N ILE A 80 -27.81 -11.77 4.53
CA ILE A 80 -26.94 -10.75 3.97
C ILE A 80 -26.90 -10.94 2.45
N VAL A 81 -27.16 -9.85 1.73
CA VAL A 81 -27.10 -9.78 0.27
C VAL A 81 -25.99 -8.83 -0.12
N ALA A 82 -24.90 -9.36 -0.63
CA ALA A 82 -23.84 -8.56 -1.21
C ALA A 82 -24.28 -7.99 -2.57
N TRP A 83 -24.08 -6.70 -2.77
CA TRP A 83 -24.34 -6.02 -4.04
C TRP A 83 -23.13 -5.23 -4.46
N SER A 84 -23.00 -4.98 -5.74
CA SER A 84 -21.94 -4.13 -6.28
C SER A 84 -22.46 -3.31 -7.44
N ALA A 85 -21.88 -2.13 -7.63
CA ALA A 85 -22.17 -1.25 -8.76
C ALA A 85 -20.92 -1.10 -9.64
N PRO A 86 -20.43 -2.18 -10.26
CA PRO A 86 -19.22 -2.17 -11.06
C PRO A 86 -19.37 -1.30 -12.30
N LEU A 87 -18.25 -0.79 -12.80
CA LEU A 87 -18.22 -0.05 -14.06
C LEU A 87 -18.57 -0.96 -15.25
N TYR A 88 -18.10 -2.22 -15.22
CA TYR A 88 -18.38 -3.20 -16.27
C TYR A 88 -19.49 -4.16 -15.85
N ASP A 89 -20.37 -4.55 -16.77
CA ASP A 89 -21.26 -5.67 -16.55
C ASP A 89 -20.49 -6.99 -16.67
N TYR A 90 -20.11 -7.55 -15.53
CA TYR A 90 -19.33 -8.79 -15.44
C TYR A 90 -20.13 -10.01 -15.01
N LYS A 91 -21.46 -9.94 -14.92
CA LYS A 91 -22.31 -11.03 -14.42
C LYS A 91 -22.08 -12.35 -15.15
N ASN A 92 -21.81 -12.27 -16.46
CA ASN A 92 -21.56 -13.43 -17.31
C ASN A 92 -20.04 -13.77 -17.45
N LEU A 93 -19.16 -13.03 -16.78
CA LEU A 93 -17.73 -13.25 -16.84
C LEU A 93 -17.33 -14.36 -15.86
N LYS A 94 -16.96 -15.54 -16.38
CA LYS A 94 -16.50 -16.65 -15.54
C LYS A 94 -15.16 -16.32 -14.88
N GLU A 95 -14.23 -15.77 -15.64
CA GLU A 95 -12.89 -15.43 -15.20
C GLU A 95 -12.51 -14.02 -15.66
N VAL A 96 -11.81 -13.27 -14.81
CA VAL A 96 -11.19 -12.00 -15.18
C VAL A 96 -9.81 -12.31 -15.73
N SER A 97 -9.54 -11.85 -16.95
CA SER A 97 -8.18 -11.98 -17.50
C SER A 97 -7.17 -11.28 -16.59
N THR A 98 -6.12 -12.00 -16.22
CA THR A 98 -5.01 -11.46 -15.43
C THR A 98 -4.15 -10.48 -16.22
N SER A 99 -4.31 -10.41 -17.55
CA SER A 99 -3.70 -9.40 -18.43
C SER A 99 -4.69 -8.30 -18.75
N HIS A 100 -4.33 -7.05 -18.47
CA HIS A 100 -5.16 -5.88 -18.77
C HIS A 100 -5.51 -5.77 -20.26
N ASP A 101 -4.56 -6.01 -21.17
CA ASP A 101 -4.79 -5.99 -22.62
C ASP A 101 -5.81 -7.04 -23.07
N GLN A 102 -5.75 -8.23 -22.50
CA GLN A 102 -6.73 -9.28 -22.78
C GLN A 102 -8.10 -8.92 -22.20
N PHE A 103 -8.12 -8.34 -20.99
CA PHE A 103 -9.36 -7.86 -20.38
C PHE A 103 -10.05 -6.81 -21.27
N LEU A 104 -9.31 -5.83 -21.79
CA LEU A 104 -9.86 -4.83 -22.71
C LEU A 104 -10.41 -5.44 -24.01
N LYS A 105 -9.79 -6.52 -24.51
CA LYS A 105 -10.28 -7.24 -25.70
C LYS A 105 -11.61 -7.95 -25.47
N THR A 106 -12.01 -8.24 -24.23
CA THR A 106 -13.32 -8.83 -23.92
C THR A 106 -14.48 -7.87 -24.19
N LYS A 107 -14.21 -6.56 -24.30
CA LYS A 107 -15.19 -5.50 -24.61
C LYS A 107 -16.45 -5.60 -23.77
N LEU A 108 -16.30 -5.78 -22.46
CA LEU A 108 -17.43 -5.85 -21.55
C LEU A 108 -18.32 -4.60 -21.67
N PRO A 109 -19.64 -4.75 -21.62
CA PRO A 109 -20.54 -3.62 -21.62
C PRO A 109 -20.30 -2.72 -20.42
N MET A 110 -20.28 -1.40 -20.66
CA MET A 110 -20.21 -0.41 -19.59
C MET A 110 -21.58 -0.22 -18.96
N ALA A 111 -21.64 -0.23 -17.65
CA ALA A 111 -22.86 0.05 -16.92
C ALA A 111 -23.10 1.54 -16.79
N THR A 112 -24.32 1.99 -17.05
CA THR A 112 -24.73 3.39 -16.84
C THR A 112 -24.93 3.68 -15.34
N PRO A 113 -24.76 4.95 -14.89
CA PRO A 113 -25.16 5.34 -13.54
C PRO A 113 -26.62 5.01 -13.26
N LEU A 114 -26.89 4.51 -12.08
CA LEU A 114 -28.27 4.28 -11.65
C LEU A 114 -28.92 5.63 -11.30
N ALA A 115 -30.20 5.76 -11.56
CA ALA A 115 -30.98 6.89 -11.06
C ALA A 115 -31.01 6.84 -9.52
N ALA A 116 -31.04 8.02 -8.89
CA ALA A 116 -31.21 8.09 -7.44
C ALA A 116 -32.53 7.43 -7.04
N ALA A 117 -32.47 6.49 -6.10
CA ALA A 117 -33.67 5.82 -5.59
C ALA A 117 -34.47 6.81 -4.71
N THR A 118 -35.80 6.77 -4.82
CA THR A 118 -36.67 7.40 -3.83
C THR A 118 -36.63 6.56 -2.56
N LEU A 119 -36.19 7.14 -1.47
CA LEU A 119 -36.12 6.45 -0.18
C LEU A 119 -37.48 6.45 0.51
N PRO A 120 -37.86 5.37 1.21
CA PRO A 120 -39.05 5.38 2.05
C PRO A 120 -38.84 6.29 3.25
N ALA A 121 -39.87 7.03 3.64
CA ALA A 121 -39.82 7.82 4.87
C ALA A 121 -39.63 6.91 6.10
N LEU A 122 -38.63 7.22 6.93
CA LEU A 122 -38.32 6.46 8.14
C LEU A 122 -39.17 6.95 9.33
N ASN A 123 -40.22 6.20 9.65
CA ASN A 123 -41.08 6.46 10.84
C ASN A 123 -40.74 5.52 12.01
N LEU A 124 -39.51 5.06 12.12
CA LEU A 124 -39.16 3.98 13.07
C LEU A 124 -38.82 4.46 14.49
N GLY A 125 -38.76 5.75 14.76
CA GLY A 125 -38.41 6.28 16.10
C GLY A 125 -37.05 5.83 16.63
N LEU A 126 -36.14 5.41 15.71
CA LEU A 126 -34.82 4.95 16.06
C LEU A 126 -33.92 6.11 16.47
N ASP A 127 -33.06 5.86 17.46
CA ASP A 127 -31.93 6.75 17.74
C ASP A 127 -30.87 6.54 16.63
N THR A 128 -30.78 7.49 15.72
CA THR A 128 -29.85 7.43 14.60
C THR A 128 -28.42 7.85 14.96
N GLY A 129 -28.19 8.32 16.19
CA GLY A 129 -26.89 8.79 16.63
C GLY A 129 -26.40 10.04 15.89
N SER A 130 -25.28 10.57 16.34
CA SER A 130 -24.57 11.69 15.72
C SER A 130 -23.29 11.23 15.04
N VAL A 131 -22.89 11.92 13.97
CA VAL A 131 -21.54 11.70 13.39
C VAL A 131 -20.51 12.21 14.41
N PRO A 132 -19.54 11.37 14.82
CA PRO A 132 -18.57 11.78 15.84
C PRO A 132 -17.69 12.93 15.35
N THR A 133 -17.17 13.69 16.29
CA THR A 133 -16.11 14.67 16.02
C THR A 133 -14.78 13.97 15.74
N LEU A 134 -13.84 14.69 15.13
CA LEU A 134 -12.49 14.15 14.88
C LEU A 134 -11.78 13.76 16.20
N GLU A 135 -11.99 14.53 17.27
CA GLU A 135 -11.37 14.26 18.57
C GLU A 135 -11.99 13.03 19.27
N GLU A 136 -13.30 12.86 19.20
CA GLU A 136 -13.97 11.65 19.69
C GLU A 136 -13.51 10.41 18.94
N LEU A 137 -13.39 10.49 17.61
CA LEU A 137 -12.90 9.37 16.80
C LEU A 137 -11.44 9.04 17.11
N LYS A 138 -10.59 10.06 17.32
CA LYS A 138 -9.21 9.87 17.76
C LYS A 138 -9.14 9.27 19.18
N GLY A 139 -10.02 9.71 20.10
CA GLY A 139 -10.17 9.16 21.44
C GLY A 139 -10.52 7.68 21.38
N PHE A 140 -11.59 7.33 20.67
CA PHE A 140 -12.00 5.95 20.47
C PHE A 140 -10.89 5.05 19.89
N LEU A 141 -10.13 5.54 18.91
CA LEU A 141 -8.99 4.83 18.36
C LEU A 141 -7.82 4.69 19.35
N LYS A 142 -7.70 5.57 20.34
CA LYS A 142 -6.70 5.45 21.42
C LYS A 142 -7.15 4.45 22.49
N ASP A 143 -8.40 4.52 22.91
CA ASP A 143 -8.95 3.68 23.98
C ASP A 143 -9.06 2.21 23.57
N SER A 144 -9.21 1.93 22.29
CA SER A 144 -9.20 0.56 21.75
C SER A 144 -7.80 -0.06 21.64
N ARG A 145 -6.74 0.65 22.08
CA ARG A 145 -5.34 0.19 21.99
C ARG A 145 -4.84 -0.27 23.35
N THR A 146 -4.09 -1.35 23.35
CA THR A 146 -3.34 -1.78 24.53
C THR A 146 -2.14 -0.85 24.76
N PRO A 147 -1.64 -0.70 26.01
CA PRO A 147 -0.45 0.11 26.31
C PRO A 147 0.81 -0.31 25.52
N GLU A 148 0.82 -1.52 24.99
CA GLU A 148 1.92 -2.09 24.18
C GLU A 148 1.92 -1.57 22.73
N ASP A 149 0.85 -0.94 22.26
CA ASP A 149 0.69 -0.44 20.88
C ASP A 149 1.39 0.91 20.58
N ASN A 150 2.40 1.29 21.36
CA ASN A 150 3.16 2.54 21.14
C ASN A 150 3.80 2.63 19.74
N TRP A 151 4.02 1.50 19.10
CA TRP A 151 4.58 1.42 17.75
C TRP A 151 3.60 1.87 16.65
N VAL A 152 2.29 1.92 16.91
CA VAL A 152 1.29 2.46 15.98
C VAL A 152 1.52 3.96 15.70
N LEU A 153 2.13 4.70 16.64
CA LEU A 153 2.53 6.09 16.42
C LEU A 153 3.55 6.24 15.27
N LEU A 154 4.26 5.18 14.93
CA LEU A 154 5.22 5.16 13.83
C LEU A 154 4.57 5.41 12.48
N LYS A 155 3.29 5.07 12.30
CA LYS A 155 2.54 5.26 11.06
C LYS A 155 2.44 6.72 10.62
N ASN A 156 2.49 7.66 11.53
CA ASN A 156 2.34 9.09 11.25
C ASN A 156 3.67 9.78 10.91
N THR A 157 4.78 9.04 10.91
CA THR A 157 6.09 9.60 10.64
C THR A 157 6.52 9.36 9.20
N SER A 158 6.96 10.41 8.50
CA SER A 158 7.50 10.29 7.15
C SER A 158 8.90 9.66 7.19
N ALA A 159 9.15 8.67 6.34
CA ALA A 159 10.47 8.07 6.16
C ALA A 159 11.55 9.13 5.89
N ARG A 160 11.25 10.10 5.03
CA ARG A 160 12.14 11.22 4.69
C ARG A 160 12.47 12.10 5.90
N SER A 161 11.46 12.39 6.73
CA SER A 161 11.66 13.21 7.94
C SER A 161 12.54 12.51 8.97
N ILE A 162 12.33 11.22 9.19
CA ILE A 162 13.16 10.41 10.08
C ILE A 162 14.60 10.36 9.57
N LEU A 163 14.79 10.04 8.29
CA LEU A 163 16.12 9.98 7.69
C LEU A 163 16.87 11.32 7.82
N LYS A 164 16.20 12.46 7.56
CA LYS A 164 16.76 13.79 7.77
C LYS A 164 17.21 14.00 9.22
N LYS A 165 16.37 13.63 10.20
CA LYS A 165 16.69 13.74 11.63
C LYS A 165 17.92 12.90 12.02
N MET A 166 17.97 11.64 11.53
CA MET A 166 19.10 10.73 11.80
C MET A 166 20.42 11.29 11.25
N LEU A 167 20.40 11.83 10.03
CA LEU A 167 21.57 12.44 9.40
C LEU A 167 22.02 13.70 10.13
N SER A 168 21.12 14.54 10.60
CA SER A 168 21.44 15.74 11.38
C SER A 168 22.11 15.40 12.71
N GLN A 169 21.59 14.38 13.42
CA GLN A 169 22.16 13.93 14.69
C GLN A 169 23.57 13.35 14.56
N LYS A 170 23.87 12.63 13.47
CA LYS A 170 25.22 12.12 13.21
C LYS A 170 26.21 13.24 12.86
N LYS A 171 25.80 14.29 12.15
CA LYS A 171 26.64 15.47 11.87
C LYS A 171 27.06 16.18 13.15
N ILE A 172 26.18 16.35 14.12
CA ILE A 172 26.46 16.97 15.42
C ILE A 172 27.51 16.13 16.18
N LYS A 173 27.37 14.81 16.20
CA LYS A 173 28.36 13.93 16.88
C LYS A 173 29.75 13.93 16.22
N SER A 174 29.85 14.10 14.90
CA SER A 174 31.14 14.19 14.21
C SER A 174 31.84 15.54 14.42
N ASN A 175 31.08 16.61 14.64
CA ASN A 175 31.63 17.94 14.91
C ASN A 175 32.03 18.15 16.39
N THR A 176 31.50 17.34 17.32
CA THR A 176 31.80 17.48 18.76
C THR A 176 33.16 16.86 19.13
N THR A 177 33.84 16.15 18.22
CA THR A 177 35.17 15.60 18.41
C THR A 177 36.32 16.56 17.98
N LEU A 178 35.99 17.73 17.43
CA LEU A 178 36.96 18.74 17.00
C LEU A 178 36.42 20.16 17.27
N SER A 179 36.46 20.59 18.49
CA SER A 179 36.73 21.98 18.96
C SER A 179 35.98 22.29 20.28
N THR A 180 36.74 22.30 21.34
CA THR A 180 36.48 23.20 22.47
C THR A 180 36.85 24.61 22.03
N THR A 181 35.86 25.45 21.75
CA THR A 181 35.82 26.89 22.08
C THR A 181 34.55 27.56 21.53
N SER A 182 33.99 28.37 22.44
CA SER A 182 33.07 29.49 22.26
C SER A 182 31.58 29.22 21.94
N ASP A 183 30.83 29.65 22.93
CA ASP A 183 29.45 30.12 22.95
C ASP A 183 28.87 30.53 21.60
N ASP A 184 27.73 29.91 21.24
CA ASP A 184 26.61 30.64 20.66
C ASP A 184 25.34 29.83 20.82
N ASN A 185 24.35 30.48 21.33
CA ASN A 185 22.94 30.19 21.55
C ASN A 185 22.35 29.02 20.73
N ILE A 186 22.06 27.90 21.39
CA ILE A 186 21.13 26.90 20.92
C ILE A 186 19.73 27.45 21.25
N GLU A 187 19.13 28.12 20.29
CA GLU A 187 17.71 28.31 20.31
C GLU A 187 17.01 26.93 20.31
N ASP A 188 16.29 26.69 21.38
CA ASP A 188 15.34 25.60 21.56
C ASP A 188 14.42 25.55 20.33
N ILE A 189 14.63 24.59 19.43
CA ILE A 189 13.70 24.31 18.34
C ILE A 189 12.51 23.58 18.98
N THR A 190 11.64 24.40 19.60
CA THR A 190 10.28 24.02 19.89
C THR A 190 9.66 23.42 18.65
N MET A 191 8.98 22.30 18.81
CA MET A 191 8.20 21.62 17.77
C MET A 191 7.45 22.66 16.93
N ASP A 192 7.93 22.87 15.71
CA ASP A 192 7.28 23.75 14.75
C ASP A 192 5.93 23.12 14.34
N SER A 193 4.88 23.65 14.92
CA SER A 193 3.49 23.38 14.54
C SER A 193 3.18 23.79 13.08
N GLY A 194 4.17 24.38 12.38
CA GLY A 194 4.05 24.86 11.01
C GLY A 194 4.07 23.79 9.91
N THR A 195 4.57 22.57 10.21
CA THR A 195 4.63 21.50 9.17
C THR A 195 3.30 20.79 8.95
N SER A 196 2.36 20.86 9.88
CA SER A 196 1.01 20.32 9.68
C SER A 196 0.21 21.12 8.65
N GLY A 197 0.36 22.46 8.63
CA GLY A 197 -0.33 23.35 7.69
C GLY A 197 0.10 23.15 6.23
N ARG A 198 1.40 22.89 5.97
CA ARG A 198 1.90 22.68 4.59
C ARG A 198 1.41 21.39 3.93
N LYS A 199 1.12 20.34 4.71
CA LYS A 199 0.54 19.08 4.16
C LYS A 199 -0.92 19.24 3.75
N ILE A 200 -1.65 20.11 4.42
CA ILE A 200 -3.08 20.38 4.14
C ILE A 200 -3.21 21.22 2.86
N ILE A 201 -2.30 22.15 2.63
CA ILE A 201 -2.28 23.04 1.45
C ILE A 201 -2.14 22.28 0.12
N ASN A 202 -1.61 21.07 0.14
CA ASN A 202 -1.44 20.24 -1.05
C ASN A 202 -2.64 19.31 -1.33
N SER A 203 -3.67 19.31 -0.51
CA SER A 203 -4.92 18.58 -0.76
C SER A 203 -5.87 19.43 -1.57
N MET A 204 -6.45 18.90 -2.67
CA MET A 204 -7.47 19.60 -3.44
C MET A 204 -8.76 19.88 -2.66
N PHE A 205 -8.94 19.23 -1.51
CA PHE A 205 -10.08 19.40 -0.61
C PHE A 205 -9.80 20.35 0.56
N ALA A 206 -8.63 20.99 0.61
CA ALA A 206 -8.27 21.98 1.63
C ALA A 206 -8.31 23.39 1.04
N SER A 207 -8.95 24.32 1.74
CA SER A 207 -8.92 25.74 1.38
C SER A 207 -7.62 26.40 1.86
N GLU A 208 -7.04 27.32 1.07
CA GLU A 208 -5.84 28.07 1.47
C GLU A 208 -6.07 28.96 2.69
N ASN A 209 -7.32 29.45 2.86
CA ASN A 209 -7.71 30.37 3.90
C ASN A 209 -8.30 29.67 5.14
N SER A 210 -8.48 28.35 5.11
CA SER A 210 -8.97 27.58 6.25
C SER A 210 -8.17 26.31 6.39
N LEU A 211 -7.85 25.95 7.63
CA LEU A 211 -7.25 24.66 7.97
C LEU A 211 -8.27 23.50 7.87
N GLU A 212 -9.51 23.81 7.48
CA GLU A 212 -10.57 22.82 7.35
C GLU A 212 -10.49 22.09 6.00
N VAL A 213 -10.44 20.77 6.06
CA VAL A 213 -10.63 19.90 4.91
C VAL A 213 -12.12 19.91 4.57
N ARG A 214 -12.47 20.25 3.34
CA ARG A 214 -13.83 20.16 2.82
C ARG A 214 -13.96 18.88 2.03
N GLY A 215 -15.11 18.23 2.10
CA GLY A 215 -15.40 16.97 1.42
C GLY A 215 -16.89 16.85 1.13
N GLY A 216 -17.31 15.71 0.67
CA GLY A 216 -18.70 15.42 0.30
C GLY A 216 -18.88 15.30 -1.20
N THR A 217 -20.07 14.85 -1.60
CA THR A 217 -20.39 14.51 -2.98
C THR A 217 -20.32 15.73 -3.92
N ASP A 218 -20.95 16.85 -3.53
CA ASP A 218 -21.00 18.05 -4.35
C ASP A 218 -19.61 18.64 -4.59
N ILE A 219 -18.81 18.76 -3.54
CA ILE A 219 -17.42 19.28 -3.67
C ILE A 219 -16.57 18.37 -4.54
N THR A 220 -16.75 17.05 -4.45
CA THR A 220 -16.00 16.10 -5.29
C THR A 220 -16.43 16.16 -6.75
N LEU A 221 -17.73 16.30 -7.03
CA LEU A 221 -18.25 16.48 -8.39
C LEU A 221 -17.83 17.83 -8.97
N ASP A 222 -17.84 18.87 -8.16
CA ASP A 222 -17.35 20.19 -8.55
C ASP A 222 -15.86 20.17 -8.86
N ALA A 223 -15.07 19.43 -8.05
CA ALA A 223 -13.66 19.21 -8.30
C ALA A 223 -13.42 18.45 -9.63
N LEU A 224 -14.24 17.44 -9.92
CA LEU A 224 -14.19 16.71 -11.18
C LEU A 224 -14.55 17.60 -12.36
N ALA A 225 -15.60 18.41 -12.23
CA ALA A 225 -15.98 19.39 -13.26
C ALA A 225 -14.87 20.43 -13.47
N ALA A 226 -14.24 20.93 -12.41
CA ALA A 226 -13.11 21.85 -12.51
C ALA A 226 -11.88 21.19 -13.17
N TYR A 227 -11.61 19.92 -12.85
CA TYR A 227 -10.56 19.14 -13.48
C TYR A 227 -10.76 19.02 -14.98
N LEU A 228 -11.98 18.75 -15.43
CA LEU A 228 -12.32 18.60 -16.84
C LEU A 228 -12.44 19.94 -17.59
N ARG A 229 -12.91 21.00 -16.92
CA ARG A 229 -13.28 22.30 -17.52
C ARG A 229 -12.34 23.44 -17.15
N TYR A 230 -11.12 23.15 -16.98
CA TYR A 230 -10.15 24.03 -16.32
C TYR A 230 -10.00 25.46 -16.90
N LEU A 231 -10.42 25.75 -18.11
CA LEU A 231 -10.38 27.11 -18.69
C LEU A 231 -11.74 27.83 -18.70
N GLU A 232 -12.81 27.18 -18.30
CA GLU A 232 -14.15 27.79 -18.25
C GLU A 232 -14.42 28.53 -16.95
N GLY A 233 -13.38 29.16 -16.36
CA GLY A 233 -13.42 29.79 -15.05
C GLY A 233 -14.72 30.55 -14.79
N THR A 234 -15.49 30.03 -13.82
CA THR A 234 -16.57 30.77 -13.21
C THR A 234 -15.97 31.84 -12.31
N GLY A 235 -16.44 33.07 -12.29
CA GLY A 235 -15.89 34.15 -11.46
C GLY A 235 -16.06 33.96 -9.96
N ASN A 236 -16.20 32.71 -9.47
CA ASN A 236 -16.28 32.35 -8.08
C ASN A 236 -14.85 32.03 -7.57
N ALA A 237 -14.38 32.77 -6.56
CA ALA A 237 -13.03 32.64 -6.01
C ALA A 237 -12.71 31.23 -5.49
N SER A 238 -13.68 30.49 -4.93
CA SER A 238 -13.48 29.11 -4.48
C SER A 238 -13.26 28.11 -5.64
N TRP A 239 -13.90 28.36 -6.77
CA TRP A 239 -13.69 27.60 -8.01
C TRP A 239 -12.33 27.88 -8.61
N GLN A 240 -11.90 29.14 -8.61
CA GLN A 240 -10.58 29.52 -9.10
C GLN A 240 -9.47 28.84 -8.27
N GLU A 241 -9.60 28.84 -6.95
CA GLU A 241 -8.65 28.17 -6.05
C GLU A 241 -8.58 26.66 -6.31
N LEU A 242 -9.74 26.00 -6.43
CA LEU A 242 -9.82 24.57 -6.73
C LEU A 242 -9.19 24.25 -8.08
N HIS A 243 -9.47 25.07 -9.07
CA HIS A 243 -8.96 25.00 -10.41
C HIS A 243 -7.42 25.13 -10.48
N ASP A 244 -6.86 26.11 -9.77
CA ASP A 244 -5.42 26.30 -9.69
C ASP A 244 -4.73 25.13 -9.00
N LYS A 245 -5.34 24.57 -7.97
CA LYS A 245 -4.84 23.36 -7.29
C LYS A 245 -4.82 22.13 -8.20
N VAL A 246 -5.89 21.91 -8.96
CA VAL A 246 -5.99 20.82 -9.94
C VAL A 246 -4.94 21.01 -11.03
N ARG A 247 -4.79 22.20 -11.59
CA ARG A 247 -3.79 22.51 -12.60
C ARG A 247 -2.36 22.33 -12.11
N LEU A 248 -2.05 22.77 -10.89
CA LEU A 248 -0.74 22.58 -10.29
C LEU A 248 -0.44 21.09 -10.03
N ALA A 249 -1.48 20.30 -9.73
CA ALA A 249 -1.35 18.87 -9.58
C ALA A 249 -1.03 18.15 -10.90
N GLU A 250 -1.62 18.58 -12.02
CA GLU A 250 -1.36 18.06 -13.37
C GLU A 250 0.08 18.34 -13.84
N THR A 251 0.66 19.46 -13.46
CA THR A 251 2.02 19.85 -13.83
C THR A 251 3.11 19.22 -12.96
N ARG A 252 2.73 18.52 -11.87
CA ARG A 252 3.67 17.84 -10.98
C ARG A 252 3.90 16.41 -11.43
N ASP A 253 5.15 15.96 -11.39
CA ASP A 253 5.49 14.56 -11.53
C ASP A 253 4.76 13.74 -10.45
N GLY A 254 3.96 12.76 -10.87
CA GLY A 254 3.19 11.89 -9.97
C GLY A 254 1.81 12.39 -9.56
N ALA A 255 1.38 13.58 -9.95
CA ALA A 255 -0.01 14.01 -9.80
C ALA A 255 -0.87 13.39 -10.90
N SER A 256 -1.61 12.36 -10.56
CA SER A 256 -2.52 11.67 -11.47
C SER A 256 -3.97 11.85 -11.03
N PHE A 257 -4.91 11.59 -11.92
CA PHE A 257 -6.32 11.50 -11.59
C PHE A 257 -6.56 10.64 -10.33
N TYR A 258 -5.85 9.53 -10.21
CA TYR A 258 -5.92 8.65 -9.05
C TYR A 258 -5.50 9.35 -7.74
N THR A 259 -4.42 10.10 -7.78
CA THR A 259 -3.94 10.84 -6.59
C THR A 259 -4.95 11.87 -6.13
N LEU A 260 -5.65 12.52 -7.07
CA LEU A 260 -6.64 13.55 -6.76
C LEU A 260 -7.97 12.96 -6.30
N PHE A 261 -8.52 11.99 -7.02
CA PHE A 261 -9.88 11.47 -6.81
C PHE A 261 -9.94 10.10 -6.15
N GLY A 262 -8.82 9.37 -6.10
CA GLY A 262 -8.77 8.05 -5.50
C GLY A 262 -9.36 7.98 -4.08
N PRO A 263 -9.00 8.88 -3.15
CA PRO A 263 -9.57 8.88 -1.81
C PRO A 263 -11.10 9.02 -1.78
N ALA A 264 -11.66 9.90 -2.60
CA ALA A 264 -13.11 10.10 -2.68
C ALA A 264 -13.84 8.90 -3.30
N ILE A 265 -13.27 8.31 -4.35
CA ILE A 265 -13.79 7.09 -4.98
C ILE A 265 -13.75 5.90 -4.02
N GLN A 266 -12.67 5.77 -3.24
CA GLN A 266 -12.51 4.67 -2.28
C GLN A 266 -13.45 4.75 -1.09
N LEU A 267 -13.73 5.97 -0.63
CA LEU A 267 -14.72 6.21 0.44
C LEU A 267 -16.15 6.17 -0.07
N GLY A 268 -16.37 5.95 -1.39
CA GLY A 268 -17.70 5.94 -1.98
C GLY A 268 -18.38 7.31 -2.04
N VAL A 269 -17.63 8.41 -1.88
CA VAL A 269 -18.16 9.78 -2.03
C VAL A 269 -18.70 9.99 -3.43
N ILE A 270 -17.97 9.48 -4.45
CA ILE A 270 -18.47 9.30 -5.81
C ILE A 270 -18.14 7.89 -6.31
N SER A 271 -19.05 7.30 -7.10
CA SER A 271 -18.78 5.99 -7.71
C SER A 271 -17.89 6.10 -8.95
N ARG A 272 -17.12 5.04 -9.23
CA ARG A 272 -16.36 4.91 -10.49
C ARG A 272 -17.27 5.08 -11.71
N ARG A 273 -18.48 4.52 -11.64
CA ARG A 273 -19.48 4.62 -12.69
C ARG A 273 -19.93 6.07 -12.96
N LYS A 274 -20.16 6.86 -11.90
CA LYS A 274 -20.53 8.29 -12.02
C LYS A 274 -19.37 9.09 -12.58
N ALA A 275 -18.17 8.93 -12.03
CA ALA A 275 -16.97 9.64 -12.49
C ALA A 275 -16.67 9.34 -13.98
N TYR A 276 -16.75 8.08 -14.38
CA TYR A 276 -16.60 7.67 -15.79
C TYR A 276 -17.64 8.34 -16.70
N ASN A 277 -18.92 8.25 -16.33
CA ASN A 277 -20.00 8.78 -17.15
C ASN A 277 -19.92 10.29 -17.32
N ASP A 278 -19.61 11.03 -16.26
CA ASP A 278 -19.48 12.50 -16.32
C ASP A 278 -18.27 12.90 -17.19
N THR A 279 -17.18 12.15 -17.10
CA THR A 279 -16.00 12.39 -17.96
C THR A 279 -16.31 12.13 -19.44
N ILE A 280 -17.03 11.07 -19.76
CA ILE A 280 -17.46 10.76 -21.14
C ILE A 280 -18.51 11.77 -21.63
N GLN A 281 -19.44 12.18 -20.77
CA GLN A 281 -20.44 13.20 -21.14
C GLN A 281 -19.80 14.55 -21.44
N TYR A 282 -18.82 14.96 -20.62
CA TYR A 282 -18.02 16.17 -20.89
C TYR A 282 -17.39 16.14 -22.28
N GLU A 283 -16.77 15.02 -22.67
CA GLU A 283 -16.12 14.88 -23.98
C GLU A 283 -17.15 14.93 -25.13
N LYS A 284 -18.33 14.33 -24.95
CA LYS A 284 -19.42 14.41 -25.93
C LYS A 284 -19.93 15.84 -26.10
N ASP A 285 -20.19 16.53 -25.00
CA ASP A 285 -20.71 17.90 -25.01
C ASP A 285 -19.70 18.89 -25.63
N ARG A 286 -18.42 18.67 -25.34
CA ARG A 286 -17.33 19.44 -25.95
C ARG A 286 -17.25 19.22 -27.47
N ASN A 287 -17.31 17.98 -27.91
CA ASN A 287 -17.23 17.63 -29.33
C ASN A 287 -18.49 18.08 -30.11
N ALA A 288 -19.63 18.17 -29.44
CA ALA A 288 -20.87 18.71 -30.01
C ALA A 288 -20.92 20.25 -30.03
N GLY A 289 -19.90 20.93 -29.49
CA GLY A 289 -19.82 22.38 -29.46
C GLY A 289 -20.66 23.08 -28.38
N PHE A 290 -21.18 22.31 -27.40
CA PHE A 290 -21.92 22.87 -26.26
C PHE A 290 -21.01 23.46 -25.18
N LEU A 291 -19.71 23.13 -25.22
CA LEU A 291 -18.71 23.63 -24.29
C LEU A 291 -17.57 24.34 -25.03
N SER A 292 -16.86 25.20 -24.28
CA SER A 292 -15.73 25.95 -24.83
C SER A 292 -14.65 25.01 -25.39
N PRO A 293 -14.09 25.32 -26.58
CA PRO A 293 -12.99 24.54 -27.15
C PRO A 293 -11.67 24.67 -26.37
N PHE A 294 -11.60 25.61 -25.41
CA PHE A 294 -10.42 25.87 -24.58
C PHE A 294 -10.34 25.00 -23.30
N GLY A 295 -11.27 24.07 -23.08
CA GLY A 295 -11.19 23.07 -22.01
C GLY A 295 -10.08 22.06 -22.22
N TYR A 296 -9.96 21.10 -21.30
CA TYR A 296 -8.95 20.05 -21.40
C TYR A 296 -9.05 19.27 -22.70
N SER A 297 -7.86 18.91 -23.20
CA SER A 297 -7.74 18.13 -24.42
C SER A 297 -8.21 16.69 -24.23
N THR A 298 -8.58 16.03 -25.33
CA THR A 298 -8.87 14.60 -25.41
C THR A 298 -7.86 13.71 -24.64
N PRO A 299 -6.53 13.97 -24.64
CA PRO A 299 -5.57 13.22 -23.84
C PRO A 299 -5.85 13.25 -22.34
N THR A 300 -6.26 14.38 -21.76
CA THR A 300 -6.58 14.48 -20.32
C THR A 300 -7.84 13.71 -19.97
N VAL A 301 -8.88 13.83 -20.78
CA VAL A 301 -10.12 13.04 -20.64
C VAL A 301 -9.80 11.54 -20.71
N LYS A 302 -8.98 11.15 -21.69
CA LYS A 302 -8.53 9.77 -21.85
C LYS A 302 -7.76 9.29 -20.63
N ALA A 303 -6.85 10.08 -20.06
CA ALA A 303 -6.10 9.72 -18.87
C ALA A 303 -7.01 9.48 -17.65
N ALA A 304 -8.04 10.29 -17.46
CA ALA A 304 -9.04 10.10 -16.41
C ALA A 304 -9.83 8.80 -16.63
N VAL A 305 -10.31 8.56 -17.84
CA VAL A 305 -11.04 7.33 -18.21
C VAL A 305 -10.18 6.08 -18.00
N ASP A 306 -8.94 6.12 -18.50
CA ASP A 306 -7.99 5.00 -18.36
C ASP A 306 -7.72 4.70 -16.87
N ALA A 307 -7.58 5.73 -16.02
CA ALA A 307 -7.38 5.56 -14.59
C ALA A 307 -8.60 4.90 -13.91
N ILE A 308 -9.82 5.35 -14.23
CA ILE A 308 -11.06 4.78 -13.67
C ILE A 308 -11.22 3.32 -14.10
N CYS A 309 -11.00 3.02 -15.38
CA CYS A 309 -11.07 1.66 -15.92
C CYS A 309 -10.02 0.74 -15.29
N LEU A 310 -8.83 1.27 -15.04
CA LEU A 310 -7.75 0.53 -14.39
C LEU A 310 -8.06 0.21 -12.93
N MET A 311 -8.62 1.17 -12.17
CA MET A 311 -9.10 0.93 -10.80
C MET A 311 -10.14 -0.19 -10.77
N GLU A 312 -11.06 -0.21 -11.74
CA GLU A 312 -12.08 -1.25 -11.85
C GLU A 312 -11.49 -2.61 -12.16
N TRP A 313 -10.54 -2.68 -13.10
CA TRP A 313 -9.89 -3.94 -13.45
C TRP A 313 -9.12 -4.54 -12.27
N TYR A 314 -8.37 -3.74 -11.51
CA TYR A 314 -7.68 -4.22 -10.31
C TYR A 314 -8.66 -4.68 -9.24
N TRP A 315 -9.79 -3.99 -9.08
CA TRP A 315 -10.85 -4.42 -8.15
C TRP A 315 -11.47 -5.77 -8.57
N LEU A 316 -11.78 -5.95 -9.86
CA LEU A 316 -12.29 -7.21 -10.40
C LEU A 316 -11.26 -8.33 -10.28
N LEU A 317 -9.99 -8.04 -10.58
CA LEU A 317 -8.89 -9.00 -10.42
C LEU A 317 -8.76 -9.44 -8.97
N ALA A 318 -8.79 -8.51 -8.03
CA ALA A 318 -8.75 -8.77 -6.60
C ALA A 318 -9.96 -9.60 -6.13
N LEU A 319 -11.16 -9.26 -6.59
CA LEU A 319 -12.38 -9.99 -6.26
C LEU A 319 -12.32 -11.44 -6.72
N LYS A 320 -11.90 -11.68 -7.94
CA LYS A 320 -11.83 -13.02 -8.53
C LYS A 320 -10.66 -13.86 -8.02
N SER A 321 -9.52 -13.25 -7.74
CA SER A 321 -8.34 -13.97 -7.22
C SER A 321 -8.56 -14.56 -5.82
N GLN A 322 -9.52 -14.05 -5.05
CA GLN A 322 -9.87 -14.57 -3.73
C GLN A 322 -10.85 -15.74 -3.78
N VAL A 323 -11.53 -15.95 -4.91
CA VAL A 323 -12.50 -17.04 -5.12
C VAL A 323 -11.84 -18.27 -5.72
N SER A 324 -10.82 -18.08 -6.55
CA SER A 324 -10.03 -19.18 -7.13
C SER A 324 -8.80 -19.42 -6.26
N ALA A 325 -8.72 -20.59 -5.65
CA ALA A 325 -7.49 -21.08 -5.00
C ALA A 325 -6.43 -21.42 -6.07
N GLU A 326 -5.92 -20.42 -6.78
CA GLU A 326 -4.73 -20.56 -7.60
C GLU A 326 -3.51 -20.53 -6.67
N GLY A 327 -3.08 -21.67 -6.19
CA GLY A 327 -1.92 -21.80 -5.30
C GLY A 327 -2.26 -22.56 -4.01
N ASN A 328 -1.21 -22.96 -3.28
CA ASN A 328 -1.35 -23.73 -2.05
C ASN A 328 -1.82 -22.89 -0.85
N TYR A 329 -1.85 -21.56 -0.95
CA TYR A 329 -2.17 -20.66 0.16
C TYR A 329 -3.16 -19.56 -0.25
N PRO A 330 -3.96 -19.05 0.71
CA PRO A 330 -5.01 -18.07 0.43
C PRO A 330 -4.44 -16.70 0.05
N THR A 331 -4.88 -16.16 -1.07
CA THR A 331 -4.59 -14.79 -1.47
C THR A 331 -5.50 -13.83 -0.71
N ARG A 332 -4.91 -12.79 -0.13
CA ARG A 332 -5.59 -11.72 0.61
C ARG A 332 -5.24 -10.38 -0.01
N ILE A 333 -6.15 -9.41 0.14
CA ILE A 333 -5.97 -8.04 -0.33
C ILE A 333 -5.99 -7.10 0.86
N TRP A 334 -5.03 -6.19 0.89
CA TRP A 334 -4.97 -5.06 1.81
C TRP A 334 -5.01 -3.75 1.03
N ARG A 335 -5.69 -2.74 1.56
CA ARG A 335 -5.79 -1.43 0.94
C ARG A 335 -4.84 -0.46 1.62
N TRP A 336 -3.72 -0.15 0.95
CA TRP A 336 -2.72 0.79 1.44
C TRP A 336 -2.80 2.13 0.71
N LYS A 337 -3.05 3.21 1.43
CA LYS A 337 -3.26 4.54 0.83
C LYS A 337 -4.24 4.51 -0.37
N GLY A 338 -5.13 3.51 -0.35
CA GLY A 338 -6.11 3.25 -1.39
C GLY A 338 -5.72 2.22 -2.44
N TYR A 339 -4.46 1.90 -2.62
CA TYR A 339 -3.98 0.90 -3.57
C TYR A 339 -4.23 -0.52 -3.06
N LEU A 340 -4.66 -1.40 -3.93
CA LEU A 340 -4.86 -2.81 -3.62
C LEU A 340 -3.52 -3.55 -3.63
N VAL A 341 -3.18 -4.12 -2.48
CA VAL A 341 -1.92 -4.82 -2.22
C VAL A 341 -2.22 -6.28 -1.95
N GLN A 342 -1.65 -7.16 -2.77
CA GLN A 342 -1.76 -8.59 -2.59
C GLN A 342 -0.81 -9.06 -1.50
N TYR A 343 -1.28 -9.94 -0.62
CA TYR A 343 -0.47 -10.63 0.37
C TYR A 343 -1.04 -12.01 0.68
N THR A 344 -0.27 -12.84 1.37
CA THR A 344 -0.74 -14.07 1.98
C THR A 344 -0.31 -14.17 3.43
N PHE A 345 -0.97 -15.05 4.16
CA PHE A 345 -0.67 -15.38 5.55
C PHE A 345 -0.93 -16.86 5.79
N VAL A 346 0.06 -17.55 6.31
CA VAL A 346 0.04 -18.98 6.65
C VAL A 346 0.67 -19.18 8.03
N GLY A 347 0.15 -20.14 8.79
CA GLY A 347 0.55 -20.42 10.17
C GLY A 347 -0.30 -19.67 11.19
N ASN A 348 -0.57 -20.31 12.33
CA ASN A 348 -1.47 -19.79 13.37
C ASN A 348 -0.73 -19.37 14.63
N GLU A 349 0.47 -19.87 14.85
CA GLU A 349 1.23 -19.71 16.07
C GLU A 349 2.70 -19.43 15.78
N GLY A 350 3.42 -18.93 16.78
CA GLY A 350 4.85 -18.68 16.71
C GLY A 350 5.23 -17.29 16.26
N PRO A 351 6.54 -17.02 16.09
CA PRO A 351 7.05 -15.71 15.71
C PRO A 351 6.62 -15.29 14.31
N ALA A 352 6.34 -14.00 14.15
CA ALA A 352 5.95 -13.40 12.88
C ALA A 352 7.15 -13.23 11.93
N VAL A 353 6.99 -13.66 10.68
CA VAL A 353 7.96 -13.54 9.59
C VAL A 353 7.32 -12.80 8.43
N LEU A 354 8.00 -11.79 7.90
CA LEU A 354 7.57 -11.06 6.70
C LEU A 354 8.57 -11.27 5.57
N LEU A 355 8.11 -11.92 4.49
CA LEU A 355 8.87 -12.21 3.28
C LEU A 355 8.64 -11.11 2.23
N VAL A 356 9.74 -10.53 1.73
CA VAL A 356 9.72 -9.40 0.78
C VAL A 356 10.55 -9.73 -0.46
N HIS A 357 9.89 -9.79 -1.60
CA HIS A 357 10.49 -10.20 -2.87
C HIS A 357 11.38 -9.14 -3.51
N GLY A 358 12.18 -9.55 -4.50
CA GLY A 358 13.05 -8.70 -5.32
C GLY A 358 12.35 -8.04 -6.52
N PHE A 359 13.14 -7.38 -7.36
CA PHE A 359 12.64 -6.73 -8.58
C PHE A 359 12.01 -7.74 -9.55
N GLY A 360 10.85 -7.38 -10.11
CA GLY A 360 10.13 -8.19 -11.08
C GLY A 360 9.46 -9.44 -10.50
N ALA A 361 9.71 -9.76 -9.24
CA ALA A 361 9.11 -10.88 -8.53
C ALA A 361 7.79 -10.50 -7.83
N PHE A 362 7.26 -11.39 -7.02
CA PHE A 362 5.97 -11.29 -6.32
C PHE A 362 5.96 -12.32 -5.19
N LEU A 363 4.90 -12.39 -4.38
CA LEU A 363 4.86 -13.26 -3.20
C LEU A 363 5.05 -14.75 -3.53
N GLU A 364 4.57 -15.22 -4.69
CA GLU A 364 4.69 -16.60 -5.13
C GLU A 364 6.14 -17.00 -5.48
N HIS A 365 7.08 -16.04 -5.49
CA HIS A 365 8.51 -16.35 -5.59
C HIS A 365 9.05 -17.03 -4.31
N PHE A 366 8.30 -16.95 -3.21
CA PHE A 366 8.56 -17.69 -1.98
C PHE A 366 7.75 -19.00 -1.88
N ARG A 367 7.39 -19.61 -3.01
CA ARG A 367 6.49 -20.77 -3.15
C ARG A 367 6.84 -21.97 -2.26
N ASP A 368 8.12 -22.26 -2.03
CA ASP A 368 8.59 -23.35 -1.18
C ASP A 368 9.11 -22.86 0.19
N ASN A 369 8.89 -21.59 0.53
CA ASN A 369 9.30 -21.04 1.81
C ASN A 369 8.08 -20.82 2.72
N ILE A 370 6.97 -20.36 2.18
CA ILE A 370 5.81 -19.90 2.96
C ILE A 370 5.27 -21.04 3.83
N GLU A 371 4.87 -22.17 3.22
CA GLU A 371 4.31 -23.30 3.95
C GLU A 371 5.37 -23.99 4.82
N ASN A 372 6.57 -24.24 4.26
CA ASN A 372 7.62 -24.93 5.00
C ASN A 372 8.05 -24.16 6.27
N ILE A 373 8.15 -22.84 6.22
CA ILE A 373 8.47 -22.03 7.41
C ILE A 373 7.30 -22.02 8.40
N ALA A 374 6.06 -22.01 7.90
CA ALA A 374 4.88 -22.09 8.74
C ALA A 374 4.77 -23.44 9.46
N ASP A 375 5.05 -24.55 8.77
CA ASP A 375 5.07 -25.90 9.34
C ASP A 375 6.15 -26.07 10.40
N MET A 376 7.21 -25.27 10.32
CA MET A 376 8.25 -25.21 11.36
C MET A 376 7.86 -24.36 12.58
N GLY A 377 6.60 -23.92 12.68
CA GLY A 377 6.04 -23.22 13.83
C GLY A 377 6.18 -21.70 13.79
N HIS A 378 5.98 -21.09 12.64
CA HIS A 378 6.03 -19.64 12.46
C HIS A 378 4.75 -19.10 11.82
N GLN A 379 4.44 -17.85 12.09
CA GLN A 379 3.43 -17.10 11.36
C GLN A 379 4.10 -16.40 10.18
N VAL A 380 3.74 -16.76 8.95
CA VAL A 380 4.42 -16.30 7.73
C VAL A 380 3.52 -15.41 6.92
N TRP A 381 3.93 -14.18 6.73
CA TRP A 381 3.37 -13.23 5.77
C TRP A 381 4.29 -13.12 4.57
N ALA A 382 3.73 -13.09 3.36
CA ALA A 382 4.44 -12.68 2.15
C ALA A 382 3.63 -11.60 1.44
N ILE A 383 4.29 -10.53 1.04
CA ILE A 383 3.67 -9.36 0.41
C ILE A 383 4.14 -9.22 -1.03
N THR A 384 3.22 -8.89 -1.93
CA THR A 384 3.58 -8.38 -3.25
C THR A 384 3.61 -6.86 -3.19
N LEU A 385 4.79 -6.27 -3.34
CA LEU A 385 4.98 -4.82 -3.25
C LEU A 385 4.13 -4.09 -4.30
N VAL A 386 3.62 -2.90 -3.95
CA VAL A 386 2.96 -1.99 -4.90
C VAL A 386 3.89 -1.74 -6.09
N GLY A 387 3.35 -1.91 -7.30
CA GLY A 387 4.14 -1.86 -8.54
C GLY A 387 4.48 -3.23 -9.13
N PHE A 388 4.29 -4.33 -8.39
CA PHE A 388 4.68 -5.68 -8.81
C PHE A 388 3.52 -6.68 -8.81
N GLY A 389 3.73 -7.83 -9.42
CA GLY A 389 2.81 -8.96 -9.45
C GLY A 389 1.36 -8.57 -9.74
N LYS A 390 0.43 -9.00 -8.88
CA LYS A 390 -1.01 -8.68 -8.94
C LYS A 390 -1.40 -7.45 -8.09
N SER A 391 -0.46 -6.85 -7.34
CA SER A 391 -0.68 -5.56 -6.67
C SER A 391 -0.80 -4.43 -7.68
N GLU A 392 -1.55 -3.36 -7.33
CA GLU A 392 -1.70 -2.20 -8.19
C GLU A 392 -0.36 -1.57 -8.56
N LYS A 393 -0.32 -0.98 -9.76
CA LYS A 393 0.83 -0.26 -10.32
C LYS A 393 0.47 1.20 -10.58
N PRO A 394 0.21 1.99 -9.51
CA PRO A 394 -0.16 3.40 -9.67
C PRO A 394 0.98 4.22 -10.28
N ASN A 395 0.62 5.33 -10.88
CA ASN A 395 1.60 6.31 -11.37
C ASN A 395 2.11 7.17 -10.19
N VAL A 396 3.07 6.64 -9.46
CA VAL A 396 3.72 7.29 -8.31
C VAL A 396 5.23 7.19 -8.44
N ASN A 397 5.94 8.02 -7.68
CA ASN A 397 7.41 7.91 -7.60
C ASN A 397 7.79 6.75 -6.67
N TYR A 398 8.18 5.63 -7.25
CA TYR A 398 8.66 4.47 -6.52
C TYR A 398 10.08 4.71 -6.00
N SER A 399 10.25 4.58 -4.69
CA SER A 399 11.55 4.77 -4.03
C SER A 399 11.69 3.81 -2.85
N GLU A 400 12.92 3.68 -2.36
CA GLU A 400 13.22 2.93 -1.13
C GLU A 400 12.37 3.41 0.06
N LEU A 401 12.17 4.73 0.16
CA LEU A 401 11.37 5.31 1.23
C LEU A 401 9.88 5.00 1.06
N PHE A 402 9.37 5.02 -0.18
CA PHE A 402 7.98 4.67 -0.50
C PHE A 402 7.67 3.22 -0.09
N TRP A 403 8.50 2.26 -0.50
CA TRP A 403 8.28 0.86 -0.15
C TRP A 403 8.59 0.56 1.32
N SER A 404 9.51 1.28 1.96
CA SER A 404 9.74 1.15 3.40
C SER A 404 8.55 1.64 4.21
N GLU A 405 7.87 2.71 3.78
CA GLU A 405 6.59 3.14 4.36
C GLU A 405 5.48 2.09 4.15
N LEU A 406 5.45 1.43 2.99
CA LEU A 406 4.53 0.31 2.74
C LEU A 406 4.76 -0.83 3.74
N LEU A 407 6.01 -1.27 3.95
CA LEU A 407 6.33 -2.33 4.92
C LEU A 407 5.99 -1.91 6.34
N ARG A 408 6.33 -0.69 6.76
CA ARG A 408 5.95 -0.16 8.07
C ARG A 408 4.45 -0.23 8.28
N ASP A 409 3.67 0.29 7.34
CA ASP A 409 2.23 0.33 7.45
C ASP A 409 1.61 -1.07 7.39
N PHE A 410 2.20 -1.99 6.60
CA PHE A 410 1.78 -3.39 6.57
C PHE A 410 2.00 -4.08 7.91
N ILE A 411 3.17 -3.91 8.52
CA ILE A 411 3.47 -4.49 9.83
C ILE A 411 2.52 -3.91 10.88
N VAL A 412 2.29 -2.60 10.88
CA VAL A 412 1.42 -1.93 11.86
C VAL A 412 -0.06 -2.29 11.69
N ASP A 413 -0.56 -2.33 10.45
CA ASP A 413 -1.99 -2.52 10.19
C ASP A 413 -2.42 -3.98 10.09
N VAL A 414 -1.58 -4.81 9.47
CA VAL A 414 -1.94 -6.19 9.09
C VAL A 414 -1.34 -7.19 10.06
N VAL A 415 -0.02 -7.16 10.26
CA VAL A 415 0.68 -8.13 11.13
C VAL A 415 0.45 -7.81 12.61
N ARG A 416 0.56 -6.55 13.01
CA ARG A 416 0.30 -6.01 14.36
C ARG A 416 1.26 -6.48 15.44
N GLU A 417 2.42 -6.96 15.05
CA GLU A 417 3.53 -7.28 15.95
C GLU A 417 4.86 -7.11 15.21
N PRO A 418 5.99 -6.93 15.93
CA PRO A 418 7.30 -6.91 15.32
C PRO A 418 7.61 -8.25 14.63
N VAL A 419 8.28 -8.17 13.47
CA VAL A 419 8.50 -9.32 12.60
C VAL A 419 9.99 -9.64 12.42
N HIS A 420 10.31 -10.89 12.06
CA HIS A 420 11.55 -11.18 11.37
C HIS A 420 11.41 -10.73 9.93
N LEU A 421 12.13 -9.66 9.53
CA LEU A 421 12.12 -9.15 8.17
C LEU A 421 13.07 -9.96 7.31
N VAL A 422 12.57 -10.58 6.25
CA VAL A 422 13.34 -11.38 5.29
C VAL A 422 13.14 -10.81 3.90
N GLY A 423 14.21 -10.36 3.25
CA GLY A 423 14.10 -9.74 1.93
C GLY A 423 15.16 -10.20 0.94
N ASN A 424 14.73 -10.43 -0.31
CA ASN A 424 15.63 -10.78 -1.42
C ASN A 424 15.93 -9.55 -2.28
N SER A 425 17.20 -9.38 -2.68
CA SER A 425 17.63 -8.37 -3.65
C SER A 425 17.21 -6.95 -3.20
N ILE A 426 16.47 -6.21 -4.03
CA ILE A 426 15.89 -4.89 -3.68
C ILE A 426 14.94 -4.98 -2.47
N GLY A 427 14.22 -6.10 -2.30
CA GLY A 427 13.39 -6.35 -1.12
C GLY A 427 14.21 -6.41 0.16
N GLY A 428 15.41 -6.99 0.11
CA GLY A 428 16.36 -6.96 1.23
C GLY A 428 16.79 -5.54 1.60
N TYR A 429 17.12 -4.73 0.60
CA TYR A 429 17.47 -3.33 0.81
C TYR A 429 16.31 -2.52 1.41
N ILE A 430 15.08 -2.72 0.91
CA ILE A 430 13.87 -2.07 1.44
C ILE A 430 13.64 -2.50 2.91
N CYS A 431 13.83 -3.78 3.24
CA CYS A 431 13.79 -4.28 4.60
C CYS A 431 14.84 -3.62 5.50
N ALA A 432 16.07 -3.46 5.01
CA ALA A 432 17.14 -2.78 5.74
C ALA A 432 16.80 -1.29 5.99
N VAL A 433 16.23 -0.60 5.00
CA VAL A 433 15.76 0.79 5.17
C VAL A 433 14.62 0.85 6.19
N ALA A 434 13.63 -0.05 6.12
CA ALA A 434 12.53 -0.08 7.08
C ALA A 434 13.03 -0.36 8.51
N ALA A 435 13.90 -1.36 8.70
CA ALA A 435 14.48 -1.68 9.99
C ALA A 435 15.37 -0.55 10.54
N GLY A 436 16.14 0.11 9.68
CA GLY A 436 16.99 1.24 10.07
C GLY A 436 16.20 2.49 10.47
N LEU A 437 15.08 2.76 9.80
CA LEU A 437 14.23 3.92 10.11
C LEU A 437 13.28 3.65 11.31
N TRP A 438 12.80 2.43 11.47
CA TRP A 438 11.86 2.01 12.52
C TRP A 438 12.31 0.70 13.18
N PRO A 439 13.37 0.74 14.00
CA PRO A 439 13.98 -0.47 14.59
C PRO A 439 13.00 -1.36 15.36
N SER A 440 11.99 -0.77 15.99
CA SER A 440 10.99 -1.50 16.77
C SER A 440 10.05 -2.40 15.94
N LEU A 441 10.03 -2.24 14.61
CA LEU A 441 9.23 -3.09 13.73
C LEU A 441 9.86 -4.46 13.47
N ALA A 442 11.18 -4.59 13.70
CA ALA A 442 11.91 -5.79 13.33
C ALA A 442 12.52 -6.47 14.55
N LYS A 443 12.19 -7.75 14.75
CA LYS A 443 12.88 -8.64 15.71
C LYS A 443 14.28 -8.97 15.21
N SER A 444 14.41 -9.21 13.92
CA SER A 444 15.69 -9.39 13.21
C SER A 444 15.55 -9.04 11.73
N LEU A 445 16.68 -8.84 11.07
CA LEU A 445 16.78 -8.58 9.65
C LEU A 445 17.54 -9.71 8.96
N VAL A 446 16.96 -10.29 7.91
CA VAL A 446 17.60 -11.29 7.06
C VAL A 446 17.65 -10.81 5.62
N LEU A 447 18.84 -10.79 5.05
CA LEU A 447 19.12 -10.31 3.69
C LEU A 447 19.56 -11.47 2.80
N LEU A 448 18.77 -11.75 1.75
CA LEU A 448 19.03 -12.79 0.76
C LEU A 448 19.55 -12.12 -0.53
N ASN A 449 20.84 -12.24 -0.81
CA ASN A 449 21.49 -11.56 -1.96
C ASN A 449 21.01 -10.11 -2.13
N SER A 450 21.06 -9.35 -1.04
CA SER A 450 20.46 -8.01 -0.98
C SER A 450 21.16 -7.02 -1.90
N ALA A 451 20.39 -6.12 -2.48
CA ALA A 451 20.91 -4.90 -3.06
C ALA A 451 21.45 -3.95 -1.96
N GLY A 452 22.16 -2.93 -2.38
CA GLY A 452 22.82 -1.95 -1.49
C GLY A 452 24.31 -2.26 -1.31
N SER A 453 25.06 -1.28 -0.85
CA SER A 453 26.51 -1.36 -0.72
C SER A 453 26.97 -1.02 0.71
N ILE A 454 28.08 -1.60 1.11
CA ILE A 454 28.84 -1.18 2.28
C ILE A 454 29.76 -0.05 1.85
N VAL A 455 29.68 1.08 2.53
CA VAL A 455 30.53 2.26 2.27
C VAL A 455 31.36 2.53 3.51
N PRO A 456 32.67 2.20 3.50
CA PRO A 456 33.53 2.48 4.63
C PRO A 456 33.61 3.98 4.92
N ASN A 457 33.56 4.34 6.20
CA ASN A 457 33.76 5.74 6.65
C ASN A 457 32.83 6.75 5.94
N TYR A 458 31.56 6.35 5.67
CA TYR A 458 30.62 7.28 5.03
C TYR A 458 30.50 8.58 5.82
N SER A 459 30.82 9.70 5.15
CA SER A 459 30.72 11.07 5.72
C SER A 459 29.40 11.75 5.33
N PHE A 460 28.72 11.25 4.32
CA PHE A 460 27.51 11.85 3.77
C PHE A 460 26.59 10.78 3.17
N VAL A 461 25.30 10.87 3.45
CA VAL A 461 24.26 10.07 2.82
C VAL A 461 23.42 11.02 1.96
N PRO A 462 23.49 10.92 0.65
CA PRO A 462 22.69 11.78 -0.22
C PRO A 462 21.20 11.44 -0.04
N LEU A 463 20.41 12.44 0.31
CA LEU A 463 18.96 12.33 0.16
C LEU A 463 18.68 12.41 -1.34
N SER A 464 18.08 11.36 -1.89
CA SER A 464 17.62 11.41 -3.27
C SER A 464 16.66 12.60 -3.42
N GLU A 465 16.98 13.53 -4.32
CA GLU A 465 16.02 14.55 -4.73
C GLU A 465 14.85 13.85 -5.42
N GLU A 466 13.67 14.43 -5.31
CA GLU A 466 12.51 13.94 -6.08
C GLU A 466 12.88 14.00 -7.56
N ARG A 467 12.96 12.84 -8.18
CA ARG A 467 13.38 12.75 -9.57
C ARG A 467 12.29 13.28 -10.48
N ARG A 468 12.68 14.17 -11.36
CA ARG A 468 11.84 14.58 -12.49
C ARG A 468 11.95 13.48 -13.55
N THR A 469 10.84 12.80 -13.82
CA THR A 469 10.72 11.92 -14.97
C THR A 469 10.77 12.76 -16.24
N SER A 470 11.53 12.31 -17.23
CA SER A 470 11.56 12.96 -18.55
C SER A 470 10.91 12.03 -19.58
N TRP A 471 10.36 12.61 -20.65
CA TRP A 471 9.84 11.79 -21.74
C TRP A 471 10.90 10.84 -22.31
N LEU A 472 12.17 11.23 -22.25
CA LEU A 472 13.30 10.45 -22.74
C LEU A 472 13.57 9.24 -21.82
N SER A 473 13.57 9.42 -20.49
CA SER A 473 13.73 8.31 -19.54
C SER A 473 12.57 7.31 -19.66
N ARG A 474 11.36 7.80 -19.90
CA ARG A 474 10.19 6.94 -20.13
C ARG A 474 10.32 6.13 -21.42
N LEU A 475 10.79 6.74 -22.51
CA LEU A 475 11.06 6.02 -23.76
C LEU A 475 12.14 4.95 -23.58
N GLN A 476 13.22 5.27 -22.88
CA GLN A 476 14.28 4.30 -22.56
C GLN A 476 13.74 3.13 -21.74
N ALA A 477 12.91 3.40 -20.72
CA ALA A 477 12.26 2.36 -19.91
C ALA A 477 11.33 1.48 -20.76
N GLN A 478 10.58 2.05 -21.71
CA GLN A 478 9.75 1.27 -22.62
C GLN A 478 10.57 0.33 -23.52
N LEU A 479 11.63 0.83 -24.13
CA LEU A 479 12.52 0.01 -24.97
C LEU A 479 13.20 -1.09 -24.16
N LEU A 480 13.65 -0.77 -22.96
CA LEU A 480 14.25 -1.74 -22.07
C LEU A 480 13.25 -2.81 -21.64
N LEU A 481 12.00 -2.43 -21.33
CA LEU A 481 10.95 -3.39 -20.98
C LEU A 481 10.65 -4.36 -22.13
N LEU A 482 10.61 -3.86 -23.36
CA LEU A 482 10.45 -4.71 -24.55
C LEU A 482 11.61 -5.69 -24.71
N PHE A 483 12.84 -5.24 -24.50
CA PHE A 483 14.02 -6.10 -24.54
C PHE A 483 13.99 -7.15 -23.42
N LEU A 484 13.68 -6.76 -22.20
CA LEU A 484 13.61 -7.68 -21.06
C LEU A 484 12.54 -8.75 -21.26
N ARG A 485 11.34 -8.39 -21.77
CA ARG A 485 10.25 -9.34 -22.04
C ARG A 485 10.70 -10.49 -22.95
N SER A 486 11.47 -10.19 -23.98
CA SER A 486 11.95 -11.20 -24.93
C SER A 486 13.03 -12.11 -24.35
N ARG A 487 13.62 -11.76 -23.21
CA ARG A 487 14.76 -12.45 -22.62
C ARG A 487 14.55 -12.91 -21.17
N VAL A 488 13.34 -12.76 -20.61
CA VAL A 488 13.04 -13.08 -19.21
C VAL A 488 13.55 -14.46 -18.82
N GLU A 489 13.21 -15.50 -19.59
CA GLU A 489 13.61 -16.88 -19.28
C GLU A 489 15.14 -17.05 -19.27
N GLY A 490 15.83 -16.49 -20.28
CA GLY A 490 17.30 -16.55 -20.36
C GLY A 490 17.96 -15.84 -19.18
N ILE A 491 17.51 -14.64 -18.85
CA ILE A 491 18.02 -13.85 -17.71
C ILE A 491 17.79 -14.59 -16.39
N LEU A 492 16.61 -15.16 -16.20
CA LEU A 492 16.31 -15.92 -14.99
C LEU A 492 17.20 -17.16 -14.86
N LYS A 493 17.45 -17.89 -15.96
CA LYS A 493 18.36 -19.05 -15.93
C LYS A 493 19.79 -18.67 -15.53
N GLU A 494 20.25 -17.46 -15.88
CA GLU A 494 21.54 -16.96 -15.39
C GLU A 494 21.51 -16.70 -13.88
N TYR A 495 20.34 -16.32 -13.32
CA TYR A 495 20.16 -16.07 -11.88
C TYR A 495 20.00 -17.35 -11.04
N TYR A 496 19.78 -18.50 -11.68
CA TYR A 496 19.63 -19.83 -11.08
C TYR A 496 20.72 -20.78 -11.61
N PRO A 497 22.01 -20.48 -11.40
CA PRO A 497 23.11 -21.21 -12.05
C PRO A 497 23.27 -22.65 -11.57
N THR A 498 22.71 -23.03 -10.42
CA THR A 498 22.83 -24.39 -9.87
C THR A 498 21.59 -25.24 -10.13
N ARG A 499 20.40 -24.60 -10.30
CA ARG A 499 19.12 -25.28 -10.54
C ARG A 499 18.28 -24.53 -11.56
N THR A 500 18.74 -24.50 -12.80
CA THR A 500 18.05 -23.80 -13.91
C THR A 500 16.64 -24.32 -14.19
N GLU A 501 16.32 -25.56 -13.78
CA GLU A 501 14.98 -26.15 -13.87
C GLU A 501 13.95 -25.46 -12.98
N ARG A 502 14.38 -24.71 -11.96
CA ARG A 502 13.51 -23.88 -11.12
C ARG A 502 12.93 -22.69 -11.87
N VAL A 503 13.53 -22.31 -12.99
CA VAL A 503 12.98 -21.33 -13.92
C VAL A 503 11.91 -21.99 -14.78
N ASP A 504 10.80 -22.30 -14.14
CA ASP A 504 9.67 -22.97 -14.76
C ASP A 504 8.72 -22.01 -15.51
N LYS A 505 7.86 -22.59 -16.31
CA LYS A 505 6.91 -21.83 -17.13
C LYS A 505 5.97 -20.94 -16.28
N PRO A 506 5.38 -21.39 -15.15
CA PRO A 506 4.55 -20.53 -14.30
C PRO A 506 5.26 -19.28 -13.80
N LEU A 507 6.51 -19.38 -13.37
CA LEU A 507 7.31 -18.23 -12.93
C LEU A 507 7.53 -17.24 -14.06
N VAL A 508 7.97 -17.73 -15.23
CA VAL A 508 8.22 -16.90 -16.41
C VAL A 508 6.94 -16.21 -16.89
N ASP A 509 5.86 -16.98 -17.03
CA ASP A 509 4.57 -16.45 -17.50
C ASP A 509 4.03 -15.34 -16.58
N GLN A 510 4.16 -15.49 -15.27
CA GLN A 510 3.73 -14.49 -14.30
C GLN A 510 4.55 -13.20 -14.37
N ILE A 511 5.86 -13.28 -14.51
CA ILE A 511 6.74 -12.12 -14.67
C ILE A 511 6.41 -11.39 -15.98
N ILE A 512 6.26 -12.14 -17.07
CA ILE A 512 5.89 -11.58 -18.38
C ILE A 512 4.51 -10.91 -18.28
N ARG A 513 3.52 -11.59 -17.70
CA ARG A 513 2.18 -11.04 -17.49
C ARG A 513 2.23 -9.71 -16.77
N ALA A 514 2.89 -9.65 -15.61
CA ALA A 514 2.98 -8.43 -14.80
C ALA A 514 3.66 -7.27 -15.53
N SER A 515 4.56 -7.57 -16.46
CA SER A 515 5.25 -6.57 -17.28
C SER A 515 4.34 -5.87 -18.29
N TYR A 516 3.21 -6.47 -18.66
CA TYR A 516 2.23 -5.87 -19.57
C TYR A 516 1.19 -5.00 -18.85
N ASP A 517 1.15 -5.04 -17.52
CA ASP A 517 0.20 -4.22 -16.78
C ASP A 517 0.48 -2.73 -16.95
N PRO A 518 -0.56 -1.89 -17.04
CA PRO A 518 -0.38 -0.44 -17.01
C PRO A 518 0.39 -0.03 -15.75
N GLY A 519 1.35 0.88 -15.91
CA GLY A 519 2.24 1.31 -14.82
C GLY A 519 3.56 0.52 -14.72
N ALA A 520 3.70 -0.66 -15.36
CA ALA A 520 4.95 -1.43 -15.33
C ALA A 520 6.17 -0.62 -15.84
N VAL A 521 5.97 0.24 -16.86
CA VAL A 521 7.00 1.15 -17.36
C VAL A 521 7.44 2.14 -16.28
N THR A 522 6.50 2.71 -15.53
CA THR A 522 6.78 3.68 -14.45
C THR A 522 7.58 3.02 -13.32
N VAL A 523 7.22 1.78 -12.98
CA VAL A 523 7.99 0.99 -11.99
C VAL A 523 9.40 0.75 -12.47
N LEU A 524 9.56 0.28 -13.73
CA LEU A 524 10.86 0.01 -14.32
C LEU A 524 11.73 1.28 -14.36
N GLU A 525 11.19 2.39 -14.87
CA GLU A 525 11.86 3.70 -14.87
C GLU A 525 12.35 4.10 -13.48
N SER A 526 11.50 3.92 -12.47
CA SER A 526 11.83 4.24 -11.09
C SER A 526 12.95 3.34 -10.56
N VAL A 527 12.88 2.03 -10.79
CA VAL A 527 13.85 1.06 -10.26
C VAL A 527 15.23 1.22 -10.93
N PHE A 528 15.29 1.39 -12.24
CA PHE A 528 16.58 1.60 -12.91
C PHE A 528 17.24 2.93 -12.56
N ASN A 529 16.46 3.87 -12.17
CA ASN A 529 16.92 5.11 -11.60
C ASN A 529 17.10 5.06 -10.07
N PHE A 530 16.93 3.90 -9.46
CA PHE A 530 16.99 3.70 -8.03
C PHE A 530 18.41 3.99 -7.51
N ASN A 531 18.52 4.99 -6.70
CA ASN A 531 19.81 5.35 -6.13
C ASN A 531 19.93 4.66 -4.77
N LEU A 532 20.54 3.47 -4.72
CA LEU A 532 20.86 2.75 -3.48
C LEU A 532 21.81 3.56 -2.58
N ALA A 533 21.46 4.82 -2.36
CA ALA A 533 22.34 5.84 -1.82
C ALA A 533 22.56 5.72 -0.31
N ILE A 534 21.65 5.04 0.40
CA ILE A 534 21.78 4.85 1.84
C ILE A 534 22.66 3.61 2.06
N PRO A 535 23.88 3.75 2.59
CA PRO A 535 24.76 2.61 2.81
C PRO A 535 24.16 1.57 3.77
N LEU A 536 24.33 0.27 3.46
CA LEU A 536 23.82 -0.79 4.33
C LEU A 536 24.41 -0.73 5.74
N ASN A 537 25.72 -0.41 5.88
CA ASN A 537 26.34 -0.28 7.21
C ASN A 537 25.73 0.88 8.02
N PHE A 538 25.29 1.98 7.37
CA PHE A 538 24.52 3.02 8.06
C PHE A 538 23.18 2.48 8.59
N LEU A 539 22.47 1.71 7.76
CA LEU A 539 21.18 1.12 8.13
C LEU A 539 21.33 0.08 9.23
N PHE A 540 22.37 -0.76 9.17
CA PHE A 540 22.68 -1.77 10.18
C PHE A 540 22.99 -1.14 11.54
N ASP A 541 23.82 -0.09 11.56
CA ASP A 541 24.11 0.68 12.77
C ASP A 541 22.86 1.34 13.35
N SER A 542 21.97 1.81 12.47
CA SER A 542 20.73 2.48 12.87
C SER A 542 19.70 1.50 13.42
N PHE A 543 19.62 0.30 12.83
CA PHE A 543 18.77 -0.78 13.33
C PHE A 543 19.27 -1.29 14.69
N GLY A 544 20.57 -1.54 14.81
CA GLY A 544 21.21 -2.01 16.06
C GLY A 544 20.79 -3.42 16.51
N GLY A 545 19.87 -4.06 15.82
CA GLY A 545 19.37 -5.41 16.13
C GLY A 545 20.23 -6.52 15.51
N LYS A 546 19.70 -7.74 15.50
CA LYS A 546 20.37 -8.93 14.94
C LYS A 546 20.18 -9.00 13.43
N ILE A 547 21.26 -9.25 12.70
CA ILE A 547 21.28 -9.27 11.23
C ILE A 547 21.93 -10.56 10.74
N LEU A 548 21.26 -11.23 9.79
CA LEU A 548 21.77 -12.37 9.03
C LEU A 548 21.83 -12.00 7.55
N VAL A 549 22.96 -12.25 6.91
CA VAL A 549 23.11 -12.20 5.46
C VAL A 549 23.29 -13.61 4.93
N ILE A 550 22.42 -14.02 4.02
CA ILE A 550 22.54 -15.28 3.27
C ILE A 550 22.92 -14.91 1.84
N GLN A 551 24.15 -15.26 1.45
CA GLN A 551 24.71 -14.88 0.15
C GLN A 551 24.89 -16.09 -0.73
N GLY A 552 24.19 -16.13 -1.87
CA GLY A 552 24.46 -17.06 -2.97
C GLY A 552 25.75 -16.65 -3.68
N MET A 553 26.74 -17.50 -3.62
CA MET A 553 28.09 -17.17 -4.07
C MET A 553 28.26 -17.19 -5.60
N LYS A 554 27.25 -17.72 -6.32
CA LYS A 554 27.20 -17.74 -7.81
C LYS A 554 26.27 -16.65 -8.38
N ASP A 555 25.94 -15.64 -7.60
CA ASP A 555 25.10 -14.53 -8.04
C ASP A 555 25.78 -13.72 -9.16
N PRO A 556 25.20 -13.67 -10.38
CA PRO A 556 25.80 -12.94 -11.49
C PRO A 556 25.64 -11.42 -11.39
N LEU A 557 24.72 -10.92 -10.54
CA LEU A 557 24.47 -9.48 -10.37
C LEU A 557 25.42 -8.82 -9.39
N THR A 558 25.95 -9.58 -8.44
CA THR A 558 26.84 -9.06 -7.40
C THR A 558 28.19 -9.77 -7.46
N LYS A 559 29.24 -9.04 -7.14
CA LYS A 559 30.56 -9.64 -6.86
C LYS A 559 30.54 -10.24 -5.45
N SER A 560 29.92 -11.42 -5.30
CA SER A 560 29.60 -12.02 -4.00
C SER A 560 30.79 -12.09 -3.05
N GLU A 561 31.96 -12.51 -3.52
CA GLU A 561 33.18 -12.57 -2.71
C GLU A 561 33.60 -11.19 -2.16
N ALA A 562 33.57 -10.16 -3.01
CA ALA A 562 33.90 -8.80 -2.59
C ALA A 562 32.86 -8.25 -1.62
N SER A 563 31.57 -8.52 -1.84
CA SER A 563 30.49 -8.11 -0.96
C SER A 563 30.61 -8.76 0.42
N VAL A 564 30.87 -10.05 0.49
CA VAL A 564 31.07 -10.80 1.73
C VAL A 564 32.32 -10.30 2.48
N THR A 565 33.41 -10.03 1.76
CA THR A 565 34.64 -9.44 2.34
C THR A 565 34.35 -8.09 3.00
N MET A 566 33.68 -7.18 2.28
CA MET A 566 33.29 -5.88 2.81
C MET A 566 32.39 -5.99 4.05
N LEU A 567 31.45 -6.92 4.05
CA LEU A 567 30.58 -7.19 5.20
C LEU A 567 31.41 -7.67 6.43
N ARG A 568 32.37 -8.58 6.22
CA ARG A 568 33.25 -9.09 7.29
C ARG A 568 34.16 -8.02 7.88
N GLU A 569 34.69 -7.16 7.02
CA GLU A 569 35.62 -6.11 7.42
C GLU A 569 34.91 -4.95 8.14
N HIS A 570 33.69 -4.59 7.70
CA HIS A 570 33.05 -3.35 8.14
C HIS A 570 31.75 -3.54 8.94
N CYS A 571 31.27 -4.78 9.10
CA CYS A 571 29.99 -5.08 9.76
C CYS A 571 30.12 -6.26 10.74
N SER A 572 30.93 -6.11 11.79
CA SER A 572 31.28 -7.18 12.73
C SER A 572 30.09 -7.84 13.46
N LYS A 573 28.93 -7.17 13.52
CA LYS A 573 27.71 -7.67 14.17
C LYS A 573 26.81 -8.49 13.24
N VAL A 574 27.14 -8.57 11.95
CA VAL A 574 26.37 -9.30 10.95
C VAL A 574 26.82 -10.76 10.90
N GLN A 575 25.88 -11.68 11.00
CA GLN A 575 26.16 -13.09 10.70
C GLN A 575 26.03 -13.31 9.19
N ILE A 576 26.95 -14.10 8.62
CA ILE A 576 27.00 -14.36 7.19
C ILE A 576 26.91 -15.87 6.97
N ARG A 577 26.06 -16.29 6.05
CA ARG A 577 25.97 -17.65 5.52
C ARG A 577 26.14 -17.61 4.02
N GLU A 578 27.06 -18.39 3.52
CA GLU A 578 27.36 -18.52 2.08
C GLU A 578 26.70 -19.79 1.56
N LEU A 579 25.99 -19.68 0.44
CA LEU A 579 25.32 -20.80 -0.23
C LEU A 579 25.86 -20.98 -1.63
N ASN A 580 25.87 -22.24 -2.08
CA ASN A 580 26.15 -22.57 -3.47
C ASN A 580 24.89 -22.34 -4.33
N ALA A 581 24.51 -21.08 -4.51
CA ALA A 581 23.31 -20.64 -5.20
C ALA A 581 23.56 -19.31 -5.93
N GLY A 582 22.63 -18.94 -6.82
CA GLY A 582 22.63 -17.68 -7.54
C GLY A 582 21.91 -16.55 -6.80
N HIS A 583 21.20 -15.69 -7.57
CA HIS A 583 20.59 -14.46 -7.05
C HIS A 583 19.34 -14.67 -6.20
N ALA A 584 18.60 -15.73 -6.41
CA ALA A 584 17.36 -16.05 -5.70
C ALA A 584 17.50 -17.35 -4.89
N PRO A 585 18.36 -17.39 -3.85
CA PRO A 585 18.65 -18.63 -3.13
C PRO A 585 17.42 -19.23 -2.45
N HIS A 586 16.45 -18.43 -2.05
CA HIS A 586 15.20 -18.85 -1.44
C HIS A 586 14.31 -19.69 -2.36
N ASP A 587 14.39 -19.48 -3.69
CA ASP A 587 13.67 -20.29 -4.67
C ASP A 587 14.59 -21.33 -5.33
N GLU A 588 15.89 -21.06 -5.46
CA GLU A 588 16.85 -21.99 -6.09
C GLU A 588 17.19 -23.17 -5.15
N VAL A 589 17.44 -22.90 -3.86
CA VAL A 589 17.79 -23.90 -2.82
C VAL A 589 16.92 -23.71 -1.56
N PRO A 590 15.58 -23.85 -1.68
CA PRO A 590 14.64 -23.47 -0.62
C PRO A 590 14.87 -24.22 0.70
N ASP A 591 15.22 -25.50 0.66
CA ASP A 591 15.41 -26.32 1.87
C ASP A 591 16.55 -25.79 2.73
N GLU A 592 17.67 -25.42 2.11
CA GLU A 592 18.82 -24.85 2.82
C GLU A 592 18.46 -23.48 3.42
N VAL A 593 17.78 -22.63 2.67
CA VAL A 593 17.36 -21.30 3.13
C VAL A 593 16.34 -21.42 4.26
N ASN A 594 15.33 -22.29 4.14
CA ASN A 594 14.32 -22.51 5.18
C ASN A 594 14.95 -22.98 6.48
N THR A 595 15.91 -23.92 6.41
CA THR A 595 16.66 -24.40 7.58
C THR A 595 17.42 -23.26 8.26
N LEU A 596 18.18 -22.47 7.50
CA LEU A 596 18.94 -21.33 8.03
C LEU A 596 18.03 -20.26 8.66
N LEU A 597 16.90 -19.96 8.04
CA LEU A 597 15.92 -19.02 8.56
C LEU A 597 15.34 -19.48 9.89
N CYS A 598 14.90 -20.74 9.97
CA CYS A 598 14.29 -21.28 11.19
C CYS A 598 15.31 -21.42 12.33
N GLU A 599 16.54 -21.84 12.04
CA GLU A 599 17.63 -21.86 13.03
C GLU A 599 17.93 -20.45 13.55
N TRP A 600 18.00 -19.48 12.66
CA TRP A 600 18.21 -18.08 13.00
C TRP A 600 17.11 -17.53 13.91
N MET A 601 15.85 -17.72 13.55
CA MET A 601 14.71 -17.25 14.33
C MET A 601 14.66 -17.90 15.71
N LYS A 602 14.91 -19.22 15.80
CA LYS A 602 15.02 -19.92 17.08
C LYS A 602 16.09 -19.32 17.99
N GLN A 603 17.26 -18.95 17.46
CA GLN A 603 18.33 -18.29 18.23
C GLN A 603 17.91 -16.92 18.79
N ILE A 604 17.06 -16.19 18.06
CA ILE A 604 16.59 -14.87 18.49
C ILE A 604 15.49 -14.97 19.55
N GLU A 605 14.57 -15.93 19.39
CA GLU A 605 13.40 -16.08 20.27
C GLU A 605 13.75 -16.80 21.60
N VAL A 606 14.85 -17.55 21.68
CA VAL A 606 15.33 -18.09 22.95
C VAL A 606 15.76 -16.94 23.85
N LYS A 607 14.93 -16.56 24.82
CA LYS A 607 15.32 -15.60 25.88
C LYS A 607 16.58 -16.13 26.55
N PRO A 608 17.64 -15.29 26.74
CA PRO A 608 18.75 -15.70 27.59
C PRO A 608 18.18 -16.08 28.95
N ALA A 609 18.43 -17.33 29.38
CA ALA A 609 18.06 -17.76 30.71
C ALA A 609 18.62 -16.72 31.69
N LEU A 610 17.74 -16.10 32.49
CA LEU A 610 18.11 -15.19 33.55
C LEU A 610 19.25 -15.86 34.34
N GLU A 611 20.48 -15.36 34.22
CA GLU A 611 21.53 -15.67 35.17
C GLU A 611 20.98 -15.35 36.56
N LYS A 612 20.58 -16.40 37.26
CA LYS A 612 20.31 -16.31 38.69
C LYS A 612 21.62 -15.87 39.32
N THR A 613 21.78 -14.58 39.51
CA THR A 613 22.81 -14.02 40.37
C THR A 613 22.64 -14.71 41.72
N LYS A 614 23.52 -15.64 42.03
CA LYS A 614 23.72 -16.12 43.37
C LYS A 614 24.11 -14.94 44.22
N ALA A 615 23.17 -14.38 44.98
CA ALA A 615 23.49 -13.58 46.13
C ALA A 615 24.05 -14.53 47.15
N ILE A 616 25.32 -14.37 47.46
CA ILE A 616 25.97 -14.81 48.71
C ILE A 616 26.01 -13.61 49.63
#